data_bc9e1f2338ae7035ecd22753b8ac1f42
#
_entry.id   bc9e1f2338ae7035ecd22753b8ac1f42
#
_cell.length_a   1.000
_cell.length_b   1.000
_cell.length_c   1.000
_cell.angle_alpha   90.00
_cell.angle_beta   90.00
_cell.angle_gamma   90.00
#
_symmetry.space_group_name_H-M   'P 1'
#
loop_
_entity.id
_entity.type
_entity.pdbx_description
1 polymer ?
#
loop_
_entity_poly.entity_id
_entity_poly.type
_entity_poly.pdbx_seq_one_letter_code
_entity_poly.pdbx_strand_id
1 'polypeptide(L)'
;LICGIIILNAIVMEVNRIDYEKIRAKASLNAVTYADQMINDFNLGIGKTYSIEQLLISEDGAVNKFSTIASGMMADYVQSIQLAPDGVVNEIYPEEGNEAAKIDLVNDEKRGAIVRYGIDNDIVVMHGPFTLSQGGMGIAIRNPIYLYNEDGERYFWGLAIIIIKVPEIFNDSVNALESFGYDYILSKTES
;
A
#
# COMPACT_ATOMS: atom_id res chain seq x y z
N LEU A 1 4.98 -7.19 -63.47
CA LEU A 1 3.92 -6.65 -62.61
C LEU A 1 3.73 -7.48 -61.31
N ILE A 2 3.56 -8.81 -61.41
CA ILE A 2 3.30 -9.71 -60.28
C ILE A 2 4.45 -9.70 -59.27
N CYS A 3 5.73 -9.75 -59.69
CA CYS A 3 6.89 -9.69 -58.81
C CYS A 3 6.94 -8.37 -58.02
N GLY A 4 6.58 -7.23 -58.60
CA GLY A 4 6.53 -5.95 -57.90
C GLY A 4 5.48 -5.90 -56.79
N ILE A 5 4.30 -6.53 -57.01
CA ILE A 5 3.24 -6.63 -56.01
C ILE A 5 3.68 -7.52 -54.84
N ILE A 6 4.37 -8.64 -55.09
CA ILE A 6 4.88 -9.54 -54.06
C ILE A 6 5.92 -8.83 -53.19
N ILE A 7 6.84 -8.10 -53.81
CA ILE A 7 7.88 -7.35 -53.08
C ILE A 7 7.23 -6.25 -52.23
N LEU A 8 6.26 -5.52 -52.76
CA LEU A 8 5.57 -4.47 -52.01
C LEU A 8 4.82 -5.05 -50.80
N ASN A 9 4.10 -6.16 -50.97
CA ASN A 9 3.43 -6.84 -49.85
C ASN A 9 4.44 -7.33 -48.76
N ALA A 10 5.59 -7.88 -49.16
CA ALA A 10 6.62 -8.30 -48.24
C ALA A 10 7.17 -7.11 -47.41
N ILE A 11 7.40 -5.96 -48.07
CA ILE A 11 7.84 -4.74 -47.39
C ILE A 11 6.77 -4.24 -46.40
N VAL A 12 5.52 -4.20 -46.81
CA VAL A 12 4.41 -3.76 -45.91
C VAL A 12 4.27 -4.69 -44.74
N MET A 13 4.36 -6.00 -44.94
CA MET A 13 4.34 -6.98 -43.84
C MET A 13 5.50 -6.79 -42.86
N GLU A 14 6.71 -6.55 -43.36
CA GLU A 14 7.89 -6.33 -42.54
C GLU A 14 7.80 -5.02 -41.73
N VAL A 15 7.34 -3.94 -42.33
CA VAL A 15 7.11 -2.66 -41.66
C VAL A 15 6.07 -2.83 -40.54
N ASN A 16 4.94 -3.47 -40.84
CA ASN A 16 3.90 -3.73 -39.85
C ASN A 16 4.40 -4.59 -38.69
N ARG A 17 5.25 -5.59 -38.96
CA ARG A 17 5.88 -6.44 -37.94
C ARG A 17 6.78 -5.62 -37.03
N ILE A 18 7.64 -4.78 -37.60
CA ILE A 18 8.55 -3.91 -36.84
C ILE A 18 7.76 -2.92 -35.99
N ASP A 19 6.72 -2.32 -36.51
CA ASP A 19 5.89 -1.37 -35.74
C ASP A 19 5.12 -2.07 -34.61
N TYR A 20 4.60 -3.28 -34.85
CA TYR A 20 3.97 -4.09 -33.84
C TYR A 20 4.94 -4.45 -32.68
N GLU A 21 6.18 -4.87 -33.02
CA GLU A 21 7.20 -5.19 -32.04
C GLU A 21 7.60 -3.96 -31.21
N LYS A 22 7.72 -2.78 -31.81
CA LYS A 22 7.99 -1.52 -31.13
C LYS A 22 6.86 -1.14 -30.15
N ILE A 23 5.60 -1.23 -30.61
CA ILE A 23 4.43 -0.94 -29.78
C ILE A 23 4.39 -1.89 -28.58
N ARG A 24 4.60 -3.19 -28.80
CA ARG A 24 4.63 -4.21 -27.76
C ARG A 24 5.75 -3.97 -26.75
N ALA A 25 6.95 -3.66 -27.23
CA ALA A 25 8.09 -3.36 -26.37
C ALA A 25 7.84 -2.11 -25.51
N LYS A 26 7.26 -1.06 -26.09
CA LYS A 26 6.87 0.16 -25.35
C LYS A 26 5.79 -0.12 -24.31
N ALA A 27 4.76 -0.90 -24.64
CA ALA A 27 3.71 -1.28 -23.73
C ALA A 27 4.26 -2.11 -22.55
N SER A 28 5.13 -3.09 -22.84
CA SER A 28 5.80 -3.90 -21.81
C SER A 28 6.68 -3.04 -20.87
N LEU A 29 7.45 -2.11 -21.42
CA LEU A 29 8.27 -1.20 -20.62
C LEU A 29 7.40 -0.32 -19.72
N ASN A 30 6.33 0.26 -20.22
CA ASN A 30 5.42 1.07 -19.44
C ASN A 30 4.76 0.24 -18.33
N ALA A 31 4.30 -0.98 -18.63
CA ALA A 31 3.70 -1.87 -17.64
C ALA A 31 4.66 -2.15 -16.47
N VAL A 32 5.92 -2.47 -16.76
CA VAL A 32 6.95 -2.68 -15.72
C VAL A 32 7.19 -1.40 -14.92
N THR A 33 7.37 -0.27 -15.60
CA THR A 33 7.65 1.02 -14.94
C THR A 33 6.54 1.40 -13.95
N TYR A 34 5.27 1.26 -14.35
CA TYR A 34 4.15 1.62 -13.47
C TYR A 34 3.85 0.56 -12.40
N ALA A 35 4.17 -0.72 -12.65
CA ALA A 35 4.15 -1.73 -11.60
C ALA A 35 5.20 -1.43 -10.50
N ASP A 36 6.42 -1.05 -10.90
CA ASP A 36 7.47 -0.65 -9.95
C ASP A 36 7.07 0.62 -9.18
N GLN A 37 6.42 1.58 -9.85
CA GLN A 37 5.87 2.77 -9.19
C GLN A 37 4.81 2.40 -8.13
N MET A 38 3.88 1.50 -8.45
CA MET A 38 2.87 1.03 -7.50
C MET A 38 3.50 0.34 -6.28
N ILE A 39 4.57 -0.43 -6.48
CA ILE A 39 5.33 -1.04 -5.38
C ILE A 39 5.97 0.05 -4.51
N ASN A 40 6.55 1.08 -5.11
CA ASN A 40 7.13 2.21 -4.38
C ASN A 40 6.08 2.98 -3.58
N ASP A 41 4.87 3.15 -4.11
CA ASP A 41 3.77 3.82 -3.41
C ASP A 41 3.37 3.04 -2.13
N PHE A 42 3.30 1.70 -2.20
CA PHE A 42 3.12 0.86 -1.02
C PHE A 42 4.28 0.99 -0.02
N ASN A 43 5.52 1.00 -0.50
CA ASN A 43 6.71 1.14 0.35
C ASN A 43 6.72 2.49 1.08
N LEU A 44 6.20 3.56 0.48
CA LEU A 44 6.02 4.83 1.17
C LEU A 44 5.00 4.72 2.31
N GLY A 45 3.91 3.97 2.12
CA GLY A 45 2.95 3.66 3.18
C GLY A 45 3.60 2.90 4.34
N ILE A 46 4.38 1.86 4.04
CA ILE A 46 5.14 1.09 5.03
C ILE A 46 6.14 2.00 5.76
N GLY A 47 6.87 2.84 5.03
CA GLY A 47 7.85 3.78 5.60
C GLY A 47 7.24 4.73 6.64
N LYS A 48 5.97 5.11 6.49
CA LYS A 48 5.27 5.93 7.50
C LYS A 48 5.10 5.18 8.82
N THR A 49 4.85 3.85 8.81
CA THR A 49 4.75 3.06 10.04
C THR A 49 6.09 2.98 10.78
N TYR A 50 7.20 2.85 10.03
CA TYR A 50 8.54 2.90 10.63
C TYR A 50 8.87 4.27 11.22
N SER A 51 8.40 5.36 10.62
CA SER A 51 8.57 6.70 11.18
C SER A 51 7.84 6.85 12.52
N ILE A 52 6.64 6.27 12.64
CA ILE A 52 5.89 6.24 13.90
C ILE A 52 6.61 5.35 14.94
N GLU A 53 7.14 4.22 14.53
CA GLU A 53 7.93 3.33 15.39
C GLU A 53 9.12 4.06 16.00
N GLN A 54 9.92 4.75 15.18
CA GLN A 54 11.08 5.51 15.68
C GLN A 54 10.67 6.61 16.67
N LEU A 55 9.52 7.24 16.46
CA LEU A 55 8.98 8.21 17.39
C LEU A 55 8.58 7.55 18.71
N LEU A 56 7.85 6.45 18.67
CA LEU A 56 7.47 5.69 19.88
C LEU A 56 8.69 5.22 20.67
N ILE A 57 9.72 4.73 19.99
CA ILE A 57 10.99 4.34 20.63
C ILE A 57 11.65 5.56 21.31
N SER A 58 11.65 6.73 20.65
CA SER A 58 12.30 7.93 21.18
C SER A 58 11.54 8.59 22.35
N GLU A 59 10.24 8.31 22.50
CA GLU A 59 9.36 8.86 23.53
C GLU A 59 8.87 7.80 24.52
N ASP A 60 9.56 6.66 24.63
CA ASP A 60 9.24 5.55 25.54
C ASP A 60 7.77 5.09 25.45
N GLY A 61 7.25 5.01 24.22
CA GLY A 61 5.89 4.54 23.94
C GLY A 61 4.80 5.61 24.05
N ALA A 62 5.15 6.84 24.39
CA ALA A 62 4.21 7.96 24.43
C ALA A 62 4.30 8.79 23.16
N VAL A 63 3.20 8.93 22.40
CA VAL A 63 3.18 9.86 21.27
C VAL A 63 2.48 11.16 21.70
N ASN A 64 3.28 12.07 22.24
CA ASN A 64 2.79 13.41 22.51
C ASN A 64 2.43 14.10 21.19
N LYS A 65 1.22 14.66 21.08
CA LYS A 65 0.72 15.33 19.88
C LYS A 65 0.54 14.41 18.66
N PHE A 66 0.08 13.18 18.88
CA PHE A 66 -0.18 12.20 17.82
C PHE A 66 -0.91 12.82 16.63
N SER A 67 -2.03 13.52 16.86
CA SER A 67 -2.83 14.14 15.80
C SER A 67 -2.03 15.13 14.95
N THR A 68 -1.10 15.88 15.56
CA THR A 68 -0.23 16.83 14.81
C THR A 68 0.76 16.09 13.92
N ILE A 69 1.35 15.01 14.42
CA ILE A 69 2.31 14.19 13.68
C ILE A 69 1.59 13.44 12.56
N ALA A 70 0.48 12.80 12.88
CA ALA A 70 -0.33 12.07 11.92
C ALA A 70 -0.86 12.99 10.81
N SER A 71 -1.27 14.23 11.12
CA SER A 71 -1.69 15.20 10.11
C SER A 71 -0.60 15.51 9.10
N GLY A 72 0.65 15.59 9.53
CA GLY A 72 1.81 15.80 8.65
C GLY A 72 2.16 14.58 7.78
N MET A 73 1.63 13.41 8.12
CA MET A 73 1.83 12.16 7.37
C MET A 73 0.69 11.84 6.40
N MET A 74 -0.41 12.62 6.44
CA MET A 74 -1.55 12.39 5.54
C MET A 74 -1.17 12.62 4.08
N ALA A 75 -1.81 11.88 3.21
CA ALA A 75 -1.78 12.01 1.75
C ALA A 75 -3.16 11.62 1.22
N ASP A 76 -3.48 11.98 -0.03
CA ASP A 76 -4.81 11.75 -0.61
C ASP A 76 -5.24 10.28 -0.56
N TYR A 77 -4.28 9.36 -0.63
CA TYR A 77 -4.51 7.93 -0.54
C TYR A 77 -4.52 7.37 0.89
N VAL A 78 -4.17 8.17 1.92
CA VAL A 78 -4.20 7.71 3.32
C VAL A 78 -5.58 7.98 3.91
N GLN A 79 -6.27 6.94 4.32
CA GLN A 79 -7.56 7.04 4.99
C GLN A 79 -7.42 7.43 6.45
N SER A 80 -6.51 6.76 7.16
CA SER A 80 -6.24 7.05 8.57
C SER A 80 -4.89 6.50 9.02
N ILE A 81 -4.37 7.11 10.09
CA ILE A 81 -3.21 6.64 10.84
C ILE A 81 -3.70 6.32 12.25
N GLN A 82 -3.29 5.17 12.80
CA GLN A 82 -3.83 4.66 14.05
C GLN A 82 -2.71 4.11 14.93
N LEU A 83 -2.90 4.18 16.24
CA LEU A 83 -2.09 3.48 17.23
C LEU A 83 -2.94 2.49 18.01
N ALA A 84 -2.39 1.33 18.25
CA ALA A 84 -3.04 0.25 18.99
C ALA A 84 -2.10 -0.33 20.06
N PRO A 85 -1.91 0.39 21.20
CA PRO A 85 -1.21 -0.20 22.34
C PRO A 85 -1.87 -1.51 22.77
N ASP A 86 -1.07 -2.52 23.11
CA ASP A 86 -1.53 -3.87 23.43
C ASP A 86 -2.44 -4.50 22.38
N GLY A 87 -2.38 -3.97 21.12
CA GLY A 87 -3.21 -4.43 20.02
C GLY A 87 -4.62 -3.85 19.98
N VAL A 88 -4.97 -2.94 20.88
CA VAL A 88 -6.28 -2.27 20.95
C VAL A 88 -6.18 -0.85 20.40
N VAL A 89 -6.91 -0.56 19.33
CA VAL A 89 -6.92 0.78 18.70
C VAL A 89 -7.46 1.80 19.70
N ASN A 90 -6.66 2.79 20.06
CA ASN A 90 -7.04 3.85 20.99
C ASN A 90 -6.85 5.26 20.42
N GLU A 91 -5.98 5.46 19.43
CA GLU A 91 -5.78 6.73 18.75
C GLU A 91 -5.95 6.58 17.24
N ILE A 92 -6.65 7.53 16.63
CA ILE A 92 -6.92 7.57 15.19
C ILE A 92 -6.87 9.01 14.70
N TYR A 93 -6.24 9.19 13.54
CA TYR A 93 -6.26 10.46 12.83
C TYR A 93 -6.56 10.24 11.32
N PRO A 94 -7.47 11.01 10.70
CA PRO A 94 -8.45 11.85 11.33
C PRO A 94 -9.47 11.02 12.13
N GLU A 95 -10.00 11.57 13.24
CA GLU A 95 -11.02 10.91 14.06
C GLU A 95 -12.38 10.92 13.36
N GLU A 96 -12.74 12.06 12.74
CA GLU A 96 -13.99 12.21 12.01
C GLU A 96 -14.10 11.19 10.87
N GLY A 97 -15.19 10.42 10.87
CA GLY A 97 -15.45 9.36 9.89
C GLY A 97 -14.64 8.07 10.13
N ASN A 98 -13.74 8.06 11.09
CA ASN A 98 -12.97 6.89 11.52
C ASN A 98 -13.23 6.56 13.00
N GLU A 99 -14.40 7.01 13.54
CA GLU A 99 -14.79 6.76 14.93
C GLU A 99 -14.67 5.26 15.22
N ALA A 100 -13.46 4.89 15.59
CA ALA A 100 -13.21 3.52 15.93
C ALA A 100 -13.87 3.26 17.28
N ALA A 101 -14.81 2.38 17.27
CA ALA A 101 -14.93 1.53 18.43
C ALA A 101 -13.54 1.01 18.76
N LYS A 102 -13.14 1.02 20.03
CA LYS A 102 -11.90 0.36 20.50
C LYS A 102 -11.89 -1.06 19.96
N ILE A 103 -11.14 -1.29 18.88
CA ILE A 103 -11.08 -2.60 18.20
C ILE A 103 -9.88 -3.32 18.77
N ASP A 104 -10.13 -4.43 19.44
CA ASP A 104 -9.07 -5.39 19.81
C ASP A 104 -8.68 -6.18 18.55
N LEU A 105 -7.59 -5.78 17.94
CA LEU A 105 -7.13 -6.36 16.68
C LEU A 105 -6.51 -7.73 16.85
N VAL A 106 -5.94 -8.03 18.04
CA VAL A 106 -5.29 -9.31 18.33
C VAL A 106 -6.33 -10.43 18.45
N ASN A 107 -7.47 -10.14 19.06
CA ASN A 107 -8.53 -11.09 19.31
C ASN A 107 -9.69 -10.98 18.29
N ASP A 108 -9.60 -10.11 17.30
CA ASP A 108 -10.61 -9.97 16.24
C ASP A 108 -10.72 -11.26 15.42
N GLU A 109 -11.95 -11.76 15.21
CA GLU A 109 -12.20 -13.03 14.49
C GLU A 109 -11.69 -13.01 13.04
N LYS A 110 -11.74 -11.86 12.37
CA LYS A 110 -11.38 -11.72 10.95
C LYS A 110 -9.94 -11.30 10.74
N ARG A 111 -9.40 -10.50 11.65
CA ARG A 111 -8.09 -9.84 11.51
C ARG A 111 -7.02 -10.46 12.41
N GLY A 112 -7.42 -11.07 13.54
CA GLY A 112 -6.50 -11.52 14.58
C GLY A 112 -5.45 -12.51 14.09
N ALA A 113 -5.77 -13.39 13.16
CA ALA A 113 -4.80 -14.36 12.63
C ALA A 113 -3.59 -13.66 11.97
N ILE A 114 -3.83 -12.72 11.06
CA ILE A 114 -2.77 -11.98 10.37
C ILE A 114 -2.03 -11.02 11.30
N VAL A 115 -2.74 -10.45 12.29
CA VAL A 115 -2.15 -9.55 13.29
C VAL A 115 -1.17 -10.32 14.17
N ARG A 116 -1.58 -11.46 14.74
CA ARG A 116 -0.71 -12.33 15.55
C ARG A 116 0.49 -12.83 14.72
N TYR A 117 0.27 -13.22 13.48
CA TYR A 117 1.37 -13.62 12.60
C TYR A 117 2.42 -12.51 12.45
N GLY A 118 1.99 -11.24 12.28
CA GLY A 118 2.89 -10.10 12.24
C GLY A 118 3.67 -9.91 13.56
N ILE A 119 2.97 -10.00 14.69
CA ILE A 119 3.55 -9.89 16.03
C ILE A 119 4.57 -11.02 16.28
N ASP A 120 4.17 -12.28 16.07
CA ASP A 120 5.00 -13.45 16.36
C ASP A 120 6.29 -13.51 15.53
N ASN A 121 6.26 -12.93 14.32
CA ASN A 121 7.41 -12.92 13.40
C ASN A 121 8.13 -11.57 13.33
N ASP A 122 7.67 -10.56 14.06
CA ASP A 122 8.24 -9.19 14.05
C ASP A 122 8.31 -8.60 12.64
N ILE A 123 7.21 -8.69 11.91
CA ILE A 123 7.12 -8.20 10.52
C ILE A 123 5.89 -7.34 10.30
N VAL A 124 6.03 -6.37 9.41
CA VAL A 124 4.90 -5.60 8.89
C VAL A 124 3.98 -6.53 8.09
N VAL A 125 2.69 -6.47 8.38
CA VAL A 125 1.67 -7.22 7.66
C VAL A 125 0.70 -6.30 6.95
N MET A 126 0.24 -6.74 5.78
CA MET A 126 -0.83 -6.07 5.02
C MET A 126 -2.07 -6.94 4.99
N HIS A 127 -3.22 -6.34 5.21
CA HIS A 127 -4.52 -7.00 5.17
C HIS A 127 -5.50 -6.20 4.33
N GLY A 128 -6.12 -6.84 3.37
CA GLY A 128 -7.09 -6.23 2.48
C GLY A 128 -7.02 -6.82 1.06
N PRO A 129 -7.66 -6.15 0.08
CA PRO A 129 -8.52 -4.99 0.27
C PRO A 129 -9.82 -5.35 1.00
N PHE A 130 -10.37 -4.39 1.77
CA PHE A 130 -11.67 -4.50 2.46
C PHE A 130 -12.48 -3.22 2.28
N THR A 131 -13.80 -3.31 2.43
CA THR A 131 -14.68 -2.14 2.31
C THR A 131 -14.48 -1.19 3.49
N LEU A 132 -14.26 0.08 3.19
CA LEU A 132 -14.17 1.16 4.17
C LEU A 132 -15.55 1.63 4.60
N SER A 133 -15.71 2.09 5.84
CA SER A 133 -16.99 2.60 6.36
C SER A 133 -17.48 3.85 5.63
N GLN A 134 -16.53 4.66 5.12
CA GLN A 134 -16.84 5.85 4.31
C GLN A 134 -17.03 5.57 2.81
N GLY A 135 -17.00 4.30 2.42
CA GLY A 135 -17.03 3.85 1.03
C GLY A 135 -15.65 3.67 0.43
N GLY A 136 -15.60 2.95 -0.70
CA GLY A 136 -14.34 2.55 -1.33
C GLY A 136 -13.69 1.34 -0.66
N MET A 137 -12.45 1.05 -1.08
CA MET A 137 -11.68 -0.08 -0.60
C MET A 137 -10.42 0.39 0.11
N GLY A 138 -9.99 -0.35 1.11
CA GLY A 138 -8.78 -0.04 1.87
C GLY A 138 -7.90 -1.25 2.12
N ILE A 139 -6.62 -0.97 2.35
CA ILE A 139 -5.63 -1.95 2.82
C ILE A 139 -5.07 -1.41 4.13
N ALA A 140 -5.04 -2.26 5.16
CA ALA A 140 -4.38 -1.95 6.42
C ALA A 140 -2.93 -2.44 6.40
N ILE A 141 -2.00 -1.53 6.62
CA ILE A 141 -0.60 -1.82 6.90
C ILE A 141 -0.42 -1.75 8.41
N ARG A 142 0.07 -2.82 9.02
CA ARG A 142 0.28 -2.92 10.48
C ARG A 142 1.71 -3.29 10.77
N ASN A 143 2.38 -2.43 11.53
CA ASN A 143 3.74 -2.64 12.01
C ASN A 143 3.70 -2.96 13.51
N PRO A 144 4.12 -4.14 13.95
CA PRO A 144 4.27 -4.44 15.36
C PRO A 144 5.45 -3.67 15.96
N ILE A 145 5.19 -2.99 17.07
CA ILE A 145 6.17 -2.14 17.75
C ILE A 145 6.60 -2.83 19.04
N TYR A 146 7.90 -2.85 19.25
CA TYR A 146 8.50 -3.39 20.47
C TYR A 146 9.34 -2.34 21.16
N LEU A 147 9.21 -2.26 22.47
CA LEU A 147 10.01 -1.40 23.32
C LEU A 147 10.79 -2.23 24.35
N TYR A 148 11.63 -1.58 25.10
CA TYR A 148 12.39 -2.19 26.20
C TYR A 148 11.95 -1.58 27.53
N ASN A 149 11.72 -2.42 28.53
CA ASN A 149 11.43 -1.97 29.89
C ASN A 149 12.71 -1.52 30.63
N GLU A 150 12.56 -1.05 31.85
CA GLU A 150 13.69 -0.60 32.70
C GLU A 150 14.74 -1.70 32.94
N ASP A 151 14.32 -2.96 32.90
CA ASP A 151 15.18 -4.13 33.07
C ASP A 151 15.89 -4.53 31.79
N GLY A 152 15.60 -3.85 30.67
CA GLY A 152 16.16 -4.14 29.35
C GLY A 152 15.46 -5.31 28.63
N GLU A 153 14.32 -5.75 29.09
CA GLU A 153 13.54 -6.80 28.44
C GLU A 153 12.67 -6.21 27.32
N ARG A 154 12.72 -6.86 26.16
CA ARG A 154 11.90 -6.48 24.99
C ARG A 154 10.47 -6.94 25.18
N TYR A 155 9.51 -6.05 24.98
CA TYR A 155 8.09 -6.37 25.05
C TYR A 155 7.33 -5.80 23.86
N PHE A 156 6.21 -6.43 23.50
CA PHE A 156 5.29 -5.91 22.51
C PHE A 156 4.56 -4.69 23.08
N TRP A 157 4.79 -3.52 22.50
CA TRP A 157 4.10 -2.30 22.89
C TRP A 157 2.71 -2.20 22.25
N GLY A 158 2.60 -2.60 20.97
CA GLY A 158 1.37 -2.46 20.19
C GLY A 158 1.62 -2.39 18.69
N LEU A 159 0.73 -1.73 17.97
CA LEU A 159 0.77 -1.62 16.52
C LEU A 159 0.73 -0.16 16.07
N ALA A 160 1.58 0.21 15.12
CA ALA A 160 1.40 1.38 14.27
C ALA A 160 0.67 0.94 12.99
N ILE A 161 -0.41 1.66 12.65
CA ILE A 161 -1.31 1.23 11.57
C ILE A 161 -1.56 2.37 10.62
N ILE A 162 -1.52 2.08 9.33
CA ILE A 162 -1.97 2.99 8.28
C ILE A 162 -3.01 2.28 7.43
N ILE A 163 -4.14 2.94 7.26
CA ILE A 163 -5.17 2.51 6.31
C ILE A 163 -4.99 3.32 5.03
N ILE A 164 -4.72 2.64 3.93
CA ILE A 164 -4.59 3.24 2.61
C ILE A 164 -5.80 2.92 1.74
N LYS A 165 -6.22 3.89 0.92
CA LYS A 165 -7.31 3.75 -0.04
C LYS A 165 -6.80 3.13 -1.34
N VAL A 166 -7.60 2.22 -1.91
CA VAL A 166 -7.35 1.55 -3.19
C VAL A 166 -8.58 1.77 -4.08
N PRO A 167 -8.44 2.23 -5.31
CA PRO A 167 -7.18 2.35 -6.08
C PRO A 167 -6.40 3.67 -5.89
N GLU A 168 -6.82 4.59 -5.02
CA GLU A 168 -6.30 5.96 -4.92
C GLU A 168 -4.78 6.03 -4.76
N ILE A 169 -4.17 5.06 -4.04
CA ILE A 169 -2.70 4.98 -3.91
C ILE A 169 -2.00 4.84 -5.26
N PHE A 170 -2.69 4.34 -6.28
CA PHE A 170 -2.15 4.10 -7.62
C PHE A 170 -2.55 5.16 -8.64
N ASN A 171 -3.23 6.24 -8.23
CA ASN A 171 -3.79 7.21 -9.16
C ASN A 171 -2.77 7.75 -10.16
N ASP A 172 -1.54 8.04 -9.73
CA ASP A 172 -0.51 8.57 -10.63
C ASP A 172 -0.13 7.55 -11.70
N SER A 173 0.06 6.28 -11.32
CA SER A 173 0.37 5.19 -12.25
C SER A 173 -0.78 4.87 -13.19
N VAL A 174 -2.00 4.85 -12.65
CA VAL A 174 -3.23 4.60 -13.41
C VAL A 174 -3.48 5.69 -14.44
N ASN A 175 -3.45 6.95 -14.01
CA ASN A 175 -3.64 8.11 -14.89
C ASN A 175 -2.59 8.15 -16.01
N ALA A 176 -1.35 7.77 -15.71
CA ALA A 176 -0.31 7.69 -16.72
C ALA A 176 -0.58 6.58 -17.75
N LEU A 177 -0.99 5.38 -17.32
CA LEU A 177 -1.35 4.29 -18.22
C LEU A 177 -2.53 4.67 -19.13
N GLU A 178 -3.58 5.28 -18.56
CA GLU A 178 -4.73 5.77 -19.31
C GLU A 178 -4.34 6.85 -20.33
N SER A 179 -3.42 7.76 -19.97
CA SER A 179 -2.93 8.80 -20.89
C SER A 179 -2.22 8.24 -22.13
N PHE A 180 -1.67 7.04 -22.03
CA PHE A 180 -1.09 6.29 -23.14
C PHE A 180 -2.11 5.45 -23.92
N GLY A 181 -3.38 5.45 -23.50
CA GLY A 181 -4.44 4.67 -24.14
C GLY A 181 -4.39 3.18 -23.79
N TYR A 182 -3.81 2.80 -22.64
CA TYR A 182 -3.81 1.42 -22.18
C TYR A 182 -5.03 1.13 -21.29
N ASP A 183 -5.63 -0.03 -21.52
CA ASP A 183 -6.53 -0.65 -20.56
C ASP A 183 -5.70 -1.45 -19.56
N TYR A 184 -6.12 -1.44 -18.28
CA TYR A 184 -5.43 -2.16 -17.21
C TYR A 184 -6.43 -2.89 -16.32
N ILE A 185 -5.96 -3.93 -15.64
CA ILE A 185 -6.70 -4.67 -14.62
C ILE A 185 -5.79 -4.83 -13.40
N LEU A 186 -6.25 -4.33 -12.25
CA LEU A 186 -5.63 -4.61 -10.97
C LEU A 186 -6.34 -5.80 -10.33
N SER A 187 -5.63 -6.87 -10.04
CA SER A 187 -6.19 -8.07 -9.41
C SER A 187 -5.31 -8.52 -8.24
N LYS A 188 -5.97 -8.99 -7.17
CA LYS A 188 -5.29 -9.73 -6.11
C LYS A 188 -5.22 -11.19 -6.54
N THR A 189 -4.02 -11.76 -6.60
CA THR A 189 -3.83 -13.21 -6.68
C THR A 189 -3.83 -13.80 -5.27
N GLU A 190 -4.66 -14.81 -5.04
CA GLU A 190 -4.56 -15.62 -3.82
C GLU A 190 -3.32 -16.50 -3.95
N SER A 191 -2.40 -16.38 -2.99
CA SER A 191 -1.20 -17.23 -2.86
C SER A 191 -1.49 -18.40 -1.94
#